data_b15140d8e0fa67bba83cf8fce7f03df9
#
_entry.id   b15140d8e0fa67bba83cf8fce7f03df9
#
_cell.length_a   1.000
_cell.length_b   1.000
_cell.length_c   1.000
_cell.angle_alpha   90.00
_cell.angle_beta   90.00
_cell.angle_gamma   90.00
#
_symmetry.space_group_name_H-M   'P 1'
#
loop_
_entity.id
_entity.type
_entity.pdbx_description
1 polymer ?
#
loop_
_entity_poly.entity_id
_entity_poly.type
_entity_poly.pdbx_seq_one_letter_code
_entity_poly.pdbx_strand_id
1 'polypeptide(L)'
;VNTGGVIRYPFAGLQPAVETSKNILMNNQEGLTYRTHAFYTRYDQLLVISQPSVDSCVHVIDARWPRFSVSDPDQVLLFAGDSKIDEVISPRTYINFDEKIFGALNEENWCSIYQKAELALQLEEWDQVTALQAEAASKGLAPKDQVEWLPFLQAQIHLGNVDQVAGIMDQITQP
;
A
#
# COMPACT_ATOMS: atom_id res chain seq x y z
N VAL A 1 -3.37 18.41 8.62
CA VAL A 1 -4.57 18.80 7.90
C VAL A 1 -5.66 19.01 8.94
N ASN A 2 -6.10 20.25 9.10
CA ASN A 2 -7.10 20.62 10.11
C ASN A 2 -8.49 20.44 9.50
N THR A 3 -9.14 19.34 9.80
CA THR A 3 -10.56 19.14 9.50
C THR A 3 -11.34 19.28 10.80
N GLY A 4 -11.76 20.51 11.12
CA GLY A 4 -12.65 20.76 12.26
C GLY A 4 -12.06 20.43 13.64
N GLY A 5 -10.77 20.61 13.85
CA GLY A 5 -10.12 20.44 15.16
C GLY A 5 -9.66 19.01 15.50
N VAL A 6 -9.89 18.05 14.64
CA VAL A 6 -9.34 16.69 14.82
C VAL A 6 -8.02 16.59 14.08
N ILE A 7 -6.92 16.60 14.81
CA ILE A 7 -5.61 16.30 14.25
C ILE A 7 -5.51 14.78 14.18
N ARG A 8 -5.62 14.23 12.97
CA ARG A 8 -5.31 12.81 12.73
C ARG A 8 -3.80 12.71 12.53
N TYR A 9 -3.09 12.19 13.51
CA TYR A 9 -1.71 11.79 13.30
C TYR A 9 -1.74 10.43 12.61
N PRO A 10 -1.07 10.26 11.45
CA PRO A 10 -0.66 8.94 11.06
C PRO A 10 0.29 8.47 12.16
N PHE A 11 -0.14 7.54 12.96
CA PHE A 11 0.76 6.84 13.85
C PHE A 11 1.57 5.92 12.91
N ALA A 12 2.74 6.39 12.49
CA ALA A 12 3.78 5.50 12.02
C ALA A 12 4.27 4.78 13.28
N GLY A 13 3.48 3.82 13.73
CA GLY A 13 3.78 3.06 14.91
C GLY A 13 4.98 2.19 14.58
N LEU A 14 6.05 2.38 15.31
CA LEU A 14 7.01 1.33 15.57
C LEU A 14 6.20 0.06 15.83
N GLN A 15 6.52 -1.03 15.12
CA GLN A 15 5.87 -2.33 15.19
C GLN A 15 5.53 -2.66 16.65
N PRO A 16 4.26 -2.57 17.09
CA PRO A 16 3.92 -2.93 18.43
C PRO A 16 4.16 -4.43 18.61
N ALA A 17 4.55 -4.87 19.79
CA ALA A 17 4.64 -6.30 20.08
C ALA A 17 3.29 -6.97 19.74
N VAL A 18 3.31 -8.20 19.26
CA VAL A 18 2.11 -8.94 18.83
C VAL A 18 1.01 -8.94 19.89
N GLU A 19 1.38 -8.99 21.16
CA GLU A 19 0.43 -8.96 22.29
C GLU A 19 -0.24 -7.58 22.45
N THR A 20 0.53 -6.50 22.26
CA THR A 20 -0.01 -5.13 22.24
C THR A 20 -0.95 -4.96 21.05
N SER A 21 -0.59 -5.50 19.91
CA SER A 21 -1.41 -5.48 18.69
C SER A 21 -2.76 -6.19 18.89
N LYS A 22 -2.76 -7.34 19.55
CA LYS A 22 -4.02 -8.05 19.89
C LYS A 22 -4.90 -7.24 20.83
N ASN A 23 -4.31 -6.60 21.85
CA ASN A 23 -5.06 -5.75 22.77
C ASN A 23 -5.67 -4.54 22.07
N ILE A 24 -4.94 -3.95 21.11
CA ILE A 24 -5.40 -2.87 20.27
C ILE A 24 -6.64 -3.30 19.46
N LEU A 25 -6.57 -4.43 18.77
CA LEU A 25 -7.68 -4.97 17.98
C LEU A 25 -8.92 -5.28 18.85
N MET A 26 -8.70 -5.84 20.05
CA MET A 26 -9.79 -6.21 20.95
C MET A 26 -10.49 -4.99 21.57
N ASN A 27 -9.77 -3.91 21.82
CA ASN A 27 -10.29 -2.73 22.52
C ASN A 27 -10.74 -1.61 21.58
N ASN A 28 -10.43 -1.70 20.29
CA ASN A 28 -10.71 -0.69 19.25
C ASN A 28 -10.31 0.75 19.59
N GLN A 29 -9.57 0.93 20.69
CA GLN A 29 -9.18 2.25 21.17
C GLN A 29 -7.97 2.15 22.08
N GLU A 30 -6.98 3.00 21.83
CA GLU A 30 -5.84 3.20 22.74
C GLU A 30 -5.75 4.68 23.12
N GLY A 31 -5.53 4.94 24.41
CA GLY A 31 -5.27 6.28 24.92
C GLY A 31 -3.79 6.45 25.20
N LEU A 32 -3.17 7.42 24.56
CA LEU A 32 -1.82 7.86 24.90
C LEU A 32 -1.88 9.21 25.59
N THR A 33 -1.32 9.30 26.80
CA THR A 33 -1.19 10.57 27.51
C THR A 33 0.25 11.08 27.38
N TYR A 34 0.39 12.25 26.78
CA TYR A 34 1.67 12.95 26.73
C TYR A 34 1.53 14.31 27.40
N ARG A 35 2.24 14.50 28.52
CA ARG A 35 2.12 15.68 29.41
C ARG A 35 0.67 15.87 29.88
N THR A 36 0.03 16.99 29.50
CA THR A 36 -1.35 17.35 29.85
C THR A 36 -2.38 17.01 28.78
N HIS A 37 -1.94 16.41 27.68
CA HIS A 37 -2.80 16.08 26.56
C HIS A 37 -3.04 14.57 26.48
N ALA A 38 -4.30 14.18 26.40
CA ALA A 38 -4.69 12.80 26.12
C ALA A 38 -5.04 12.68 24.64
N PHE A 39 -4.45 11.70 23.97
CA PHE A 39 -4.72 11.36 22.57
C PHE A 39 -5.41 10.00 22.56
N TYR A 40 -6.48 9.90 21.81
CA TYR A 40 -7.18 8.64 21.60
C TYR A 40 -7.06 8.26 20.13
N THR A 41 -6.53 7.08 19.88
CA THR A 41 -6.45 6.50 18.53
C THR A 41 -7.58 5.50 18.38
N ARG A 42 -8.36 5.64 17.32
CA ARG A 42 -9.41 4.68 16.96
C ARG A 42 -8.88 3.78 15.86
N TYR A 43 -9.03 2.49 16.06
CA TYR A 43 -8.54 1.47 15.13
C TYR A 43 -9.58 1.05 14.08
N ASP A 44 -10.79 1.60 14.15
CA ASP A 44 -11.80 1.46 13.09
C ASP A 44 -11.44 2.24 11.80
N GLN A 45 -10.39 3.05 11.84
CA GLN A 45 -9.84 3.82 10.71
C GLN A 45 -8.35 3.50 10.49
N LEU A 46 -7.99 2.25 10.63
CA LEU A 46 -6.61 1.81 10.43
C LEU A 46 -6.28 1.75 8.93
N LEU A 47 -5.11 2.25 8.56
CA LEU A 47 -4.47 1.96 7.29
C LEU A 47 -3.18 1.22 7.55
N VAL A 48 -3.04 0.03 6.97
CA VAL A 48 -1.82 -0.76 7.08
C VAL A 48 -0.92 -0.45 5.89
N ILE A 49 0.29 -0.02 6.20
CA ILE A 49 1.33 0.27 5.21
C ILE A 49 2.55 -0.55 5.60
N SER A 50 3.14 -1.24 4.63
CA SER A 50 4.36 -2.02 4.80
C SER A 50 5.41 -1.65 3.76
N GLN A 51 6.67 -1.71 4.16
CA GLN A 51 7.81 -1.82 3.26
C GLN A 51 8.61 -3.05 3.71
N PRO A 52 8.35 -4.22 3.10
CA PRO A 52 8.88 -5.51 3.58
C PRO A 52 10.40 -5.58 3.63
N SER A 53 11.07 -4.89 2.70
CA SER A 53 12.52 -4.79 2.63
C SER A 53 12.96 -3.43 2.09
N VAL A 54 14.25 -3.14 2.15
CA VAL A 54 14.82 -1.90 1.59
C VAL A 54 14.71 -1.85 0.06
N ASP A 55 14.57 -2.99 -0.58
CA ASP A 55 14.44 -3.13 -2.03
C ASP A 55 12.98 -3.24 -2.49
N SER A 56 12.04 -3.47 -1.57
CA SER A 56 10.61 -3.51 -1.87
C SER A 56 10.02 -2.10 -1.93
N CYS A 57 8.97 -1.95 -2.70
CA CYS A 57 8.16 -0.74 -2.69
C CYS A 57 7.35 -0.63 -1.39
N VAL A 58 6.76 0.53 -1.15
CA VAL A 58 5.78 0.69 -0.08
C VAL A 58 4.48 0.06 -0.53
N HIS A 59 3.97 -0.88 0.24
CA HIS A 59 2.70 -1.55 0.00
C HIS A 59 1.61 -0.95 0.89
N VAL A 60 0.49 -0.57 0.30
CA VAL A 60 -0.72 -0.19 1.04
C VAL A 60 -1.65 -1.39 1.02
N ILE A 61 -1.93 -1.95 2.19
CA ILE A 61 -2.72 -3.18 2.27
C ILE A 61 -4.21 -2.86 2.13
N ASP A 62 -4.85 -3.48 1.15
CA ASP A 62 -6.30 -3.45 0.98
C ASP A 62 -6.93 -4.67 1.67
N ALA A 63 -7.79 -4.45 2.67
CA ALA A 63 -8.43 -5.53 3.40
C ALA A 63 -9.30 -6.45 2.51
N ARG A 64 -9.78 -5.96 1.37
CA ARG A 64 -10.58 -6.74 0.43
C ARG A 64 -9.75 -7.77 -0.33
N TRP A 65 -8.48 -7.42 -0.63
CA TRP A 65 -7.54 -8.22 -1.42
C TRP A 65 -6.14 -8.11 -0.85
N PRO A 66 -5.91 -8.58 0.39
CA PRO A 66 -4.62 -8.38 1.05
C PRO A 66 -3.54 -9.19 0.32
N ARG A 67 -2.47 -8.49 -0.02
CA ARG A 67 -1.29 -9.07 -0.66
C ARG A 67 -0.11 -8.91 0.28
N PHE A 68 0.61 -9.98 0.49
CA PHE A 68 1.70 -10.04 1.44
C PHE A 68 2.99 -10.47 0.77
N SER A 69 4.07 -9.76 1.08
CA SER A 69 5.41 -10.23 0.83
C SER A 69 5.79 -11.33 1.82
N VAL A 70 6.69 -12.21 1.40
CA VAL A 70 7.30 -13.19 2.31
C VAL A 70 8.13 -12.54 3.41
N SER A 71 8.50 -11.27 3.22
CA SER A 71 9.26 -10.48 4.17
C SER A 71 8.40 -9.57 5.05
N ASP A 72 7.07 -9.60 4.88
CA ASP A 72 6.19 -8.82 5.74
C ASP A 72 6.23 -9.32 7.19
N PRO A 73 6.30 -8.42 8.17
CA PRO A 73 6.23 -8.82 9.58
C PRO A 73 4.83 -9.31 9.97
N ASP A 74 4.76 -10.18 10.97
CA ASP A 74 3.51 -10.77 11.47
C ASP A 74 2.43 -9.74 11.81
N GLN A 75 2.83 -8.53 12.22
CA GLN A 75 1.91 -7.45 12.53
C GLN A 75 1.13 -6.98 11.30
N VAL A 76 1.75 -6.95 10.11
CA VAL A 76 1.07 -6.61 8.86
C VAL A 76 -0.03 -7.63 8.57
N LEU A 77 0.29 -8.92 8.72
CA LEU A 77 -0.69 -10.00 8.55
C LEU A 77 -1.84 -9.90 9.53
N LEU A 78 -1.53 -9.55 10.80
CA LEU A 78 -2.53 -9.44 11.86
C LEU A 78 -3.54 -8.32 11.61
N PHE A 79 -3.09 -7.17 11.09
CA PHE A 79 -3.94 -5.98 10.90
C PHE A 79 -4.52 -5.84 9.50
N ALA A 80 -4.09 -6.66 8.55
CA ALA A 80 -4.47 -6.52 7.14
C ALA A 80 -5.98 -6.49 6.91
N GLY A 81 -6.74 -7.33 7.66
CA GLY A 81 -8.20 -7.40 7.55
C GLY A 81 -8.94 -6.15 8.04
N ASP A 82 -8.27 -5.30 8.80
CA ASP A 82 -8.83 -4.06 9.36
C ASP A 82 -8.40 -2.80 8.58
N SER A 83 -7.59 -2.96 7.53
CA SER A 83 -7.09 -1.84 6.73
C SER A 83 -8.19 -1.18 5.91
N LYS A 84 -8.36 0.12 6.07
CA LYS A 84 -9.43 0.93 5.46
C LYS A 84 -8.86 1.83 4.35
N ILE A 85 -8.60 1.25 3.20
CA ILE A 85 -8.04 1.99 2.07
C ILE A 85 -8.99 3.04 1.50
N ASP A 86 -10.29 2.76 1.54
CA ASP A 86 -11.33 3.65 0.98
C ASP A 86 -11.41 5.00 1.71
N GLU A 87 -10.90 5.08 2.93
CA GLU A 87 -10.82 6.34 3.68
C GLU A 87 -9.63 7.22 3.27
N VAL A 88 -8.66 6.67 2.57
CA VAL A 88 -7.41 7.34 2.20
C VAL A 88 -7.43 7.83 0.77
N ILE A 89 -8.09 7.09 -0.11
CA ILE A 89 -8.14 7.40 -1.53
C ILE A 89 -9.32 8.32 -1.79
N SER A 90 -9.00 9.61 -1.94
CA SER A 90 -9.93 10.55 -2.57
C SER A 90 -9.64 10.55 -4.07
N PRO A 91 -10.52 10.03 -4.91
CA PRO A 91 -10.23 9.79 -6.33
C PRO A 91 -10.00 11.05 -7.17
N ARG A 92 -10.01 12.24 -6.57
CA ARG A 92 -10.00 13.50 -7.33
C ARG A 92 -9.18 14.64 -6.72
N THR A 93 -8.41 14.41 -5.68
CA THR A 93 -7.60 15.47 -5.10
C THR A 93 -6.13 15.25 -5.46
N TYR A 94 -5.68 15.84 -6.56
CA TYR A 94 -4.25 15.98 -6.81
C TYR A 94 -3.67 16.91 -5.75
N ILE A 95 -2.89 16.38 -4.84
CA ILE A 95 -2.12 17.17 -3.90
C ILE A 95 -0.84 17.55 -4.66
N ASN A 96 -0.71 18.83 -5.01
CA ASN A 96 0.57 19.35 -5.46
C ASN A 96 1.53 19.36 -4.27
N PHE A 97 2.47 18.44 -4.25
CA PHE A 97 3.56 18.45 -3.29
C PHE A 97 4.54 19.57 -3.64
N ASP A 98 4.92 20.37 -2.64
CA ASP A 98 5.97 21.37 -2.82
C ASP A 98 7.32 20.64 -2.94
N GLU A 99 7.91 20.66 -4.13
CA GLU A 99 9.21 20.03 -4.42
C GLU A 99 10.35 20.56 -3.53
N LYS A 100 10.21 21.78 -3.01
CA LYS A 100 11.20 22.35 -2.09
C LYS A 100 11.20 21.65 -0.72
N ILE A 101 10.07 21.05 -0.35
CA ILE A 101 9.90 20.35 0.93
C ILE A 101 10.15 18.86 0.75
N PHE A 102 9.64 18.26 -0.32
CA PHE A 102 9.62 16.81 -0.52
C PHE A 102 10.67 16.34 -1.54
N GLY A 103 11.36 17.26 -2.22
CA GLY A 103 12.24 16.94 -3.33
C GLY A 103 11.48 16.68 -4.64
N ALA A 104 12.21 16.56 -5.73
CA ALA A 104 11.62 16.20 -7.02
C ALA A 104 11.14 14.75 -6.99
N LEU A 105 9.93 14.50 -7.48
CA LEU A 105 9.40 13.15 -7.65
C LEU A 105 10.27 12.40 -8.66
N ASN A 106 10.88 11.31 -8.22
CA ASN A 106 11.58 10.40 -9.14
C ASN A 106 10.56 9.44 -9.76
N GLU A 107 10.01 9.83 -10.90
CA GLU A 107 8.99 9.04 -11.59
C GLU A 107 9.56 7.88 -12.42
N GLU A 108 10.88 7.72 -12.50
CA GLU A 108 11.54 6.77 -13.39
C GLU A 108 11.99 5.48 -12.70
N ASN A 109 11.30 5.06 -11.65
CA ASN A 109 11.61 3.82 -10.97
C ASN A 109 10.41 2.87 -10.93
N TRP A 110 10.69 1.59 -10.65
CA TRP A 110 9.67 0.57 -10.53
C TRP A 110 8.57 0.96 -9.52
N CYS A 111 8.94 1.43 -8.34
CA CYS A 111 7.97 1.74 -7.29
C CYS A 111 6.99 2.85 -7.68
N SER A 112 7.41 3.82 -8.50
CA SER A 112 6.49 4.83 -9.05
C SER A 112 5.44 4.19 -9.96
N ILE A 113 5.84 3.28 -10.83
CA ILE A 113 4.92 2.54 -11.72
C ILE A 113 4.00 1.64 -10.90
N TYR A 114 4.55 0.91 -9.94
CA TYR A 114 3.80 0.04 -9.04
C TYR A 114 2.71 0.81 -8.27
N GLN A 115 3.05 1.95 -7.67
CA GLN A 115 2.08 2.78 -6.93
C GLN A 115 0.95 3.30 -7.83
N LYS A 116 1.28 3.71 -9.07
CA LYS A 116 0.28 4.12 -10.07
C LYS A 116 -0.61 2.94 -10.47
N ALA A 117 -0.04 1.75 -10.63
CA ALA A 117 -0.78 0.54 -10.97
C ALA A 117 -1.72 0.10 -9.84
N GLU A 118 -1.28 0.17 -8.57
CA GLU A 118 -2.13 -0.09 -7.41
C GLU A 118 -3.32 0.87 -7.35
N LEU A 119 -3.10 2.16 -7.60
CA LEU A 119 -4.17 3.15 -7.64
C LEU A 119 -5.15 2.87 -8.79
N ALA A 120 -4.65 2.62 -10.00
CA ALA A 120 -5.47 2.29 -11.15
C ALA A 120 -6.29 1.02 -10.92
N LEU A 121 -5.69 0.00 -10.28
CA LEU A 121 -6.37 -1.23 -9.91
C LEU A 121 -7.55 -0.98 -8.95
N GLN A 122 -7.36 -0.12 -7.94
CA GLN A 122 -8.42 0.25 -7.00
C GLN A 122 -9.57 1.02 -7.65
N LEU A 123 -9.26 1.75 -8.72
CA LEU A 123 -10.24 2.48 -9.54
C LEU A 123 -10.85 1.61 -10.66
N GLU A 124 -10.46 0.32 -10.74
CA GLU A 124 -10.87 -0.62 -11.78
C GLU A 124 -10.47 -0.17 -13.21
N GLU A 125 -9.40 0.61 -13.32
CA GLU A 125 -8.85 1.12 -14.58
C GLU A 125 -7.86 0.09 -15.18
N TRP A 126 -8.37 -1.09 -15.55
CA TRP A 126 -7.59 -2.26 -15.97
C TRP A 126 -6.66 -1.98 -17.16
N ASP A 127 -7.12 -1.23 -18.14
CA ASP A 127 -6.30 -0.85 -19.31
C ASP A 127 -5.12 0.04 -18.90
N GLN A 128 -5.30 0.88 -17.91
CA GLN A 128 -4.22 1.72 -17.38
C GLN A 128 -3.18 0.88 -16.65
N VAL A 129 -3.59 -0.13 -15.89
CA VAL A 129 -2.64 -1.06 -15.24
C VAL A 129 -1.78 -1.76 -16.28
N THR A 130 -2.39 -2.25 -17.38
CA THR A 130 -1.62 -2.92 -18.46
C THR A 130 -0.70 -1.97 -19.22
N ALA A 131 -1.13 -0.71 -19.43
CA ALA A 131 -0.28 0.33 -20.03
C ALA A 131 0.95 0.62 -19.15
N LEU A 132 0.79 0.69 -17.82
CA LEU A 132 1.88 0.85 -16.87
C LEU A 132 2.83 -0.35 -16.87
N GLN A 133 2.32 -1.58 -17.05
CA GLN A 133 3.15 -2.76 -17.22
C GLN A 133 4.04 -2.65 -18.47
N ALA A 134 3.44 -2.24 -19.60
CA ALA A 134 4.18 -2.05 -20.84
C ALA A 134 5.23 -0.93 -20.72
N GLU A 135 4.90 0.15 -20.01
CA GLU A 135 5.85 1.23 -19.70
C GLU A 135 7.03 0.70 -18.89
N ALA A 136 6.79 -0.07 -17.83
CA ALA A 136 7.85 -0.69 -17.02
C ALA A 136 8.78 -1.56 -17.88
N ALA A 137 8.18 -2.43 -18.69
CA ALA A 137 8.93 -3.32 -19.59
C ALA A 137 9.80 -2.53 -20.59
N SER A 138 9.26 -1.44 -21.17
CA SER A 138 10.00 -0.61 -22.12
C SER A 138 11.20 0.10 -21.50
N LYS A 139 11.15 0.37 -20.18
CA LYS A 139 12.21 1.00 -19.40
C LYS A 139 13.14 -0.01 -18.73
N GLY A 140 12.90 -1.32 -18.91
CA GLY A 140 13.66 -2.39 -18.25
C GLY A 140 13.51 -2.40 -16.73
N LEU A 141 12.37 -1.90 -16.22
CA LEU A 141 12.06 -1.87 -14.80
C LEU A 141 11.34 -3.17 -14.38
N ALA A 142 11.75 -3.71 -13.25
CA ALA A 142 11.16 -4.93 -12.68
C ALA A 142 11.14 -4.84 -11.13
N PRO A 143 10.23 -5.56 -10.47
CA PRO A 143 10.19 -5.62 -9.02
C PRO A 143 11.39 -6.37 -8.44
N LYS A 144 11.70 -6.03 -7.20
CA LYS A 144 12.57 -6.83 -6.33
C LYS A 144 11.78 -7.75 -5.42
N ASP A 145 10.52 -7.43 -5.20
CA ASP A 145 9.58 -8.24 -4.43
C ASP A 145 8.53 -8.84 -5.36
N GLN A 146 8.39 -10.16 -5.34
CA GLN A 146 7.52 -10.90 -6.26
C GLN A 146 6.04 -10.50 -6.13
N VAL A 147 5.61 -10.09 -4.95
CA VAL A 147 4.22 -9.66 -4.71
C VAL A 147 3.84 -8.43 -5.53
N GLU A 148 4.82 -7.63 -5.94
CA GLU A 148 4.61 -6.41 -6.72
C GLU A 148 4.19 -6.70 -8.18
N TRP A 149 4.26 -7.95 -8.63
CA TRP A 149 3.67 -8.37 -9.90
C TRP A 149 2.15 -8.55 -9.85
N LEU A 150 1.57 -8.73 -8.65
CA LEU A 150 0.16 -9.13 -8.51
C LEU A 150 -0.85 -8.11 -9.06
N PRO A 151 -0.67 -6.79 -8.99
CA PRO A 151 -1.58 -5.84 -9.64
C PRO A 151 -1.68 -6.07 -11.15
N PHE A 152 -0.56 -6.29 -11.80
CA PHE A 152 -0.49 -6.55 -13.23
C PHE A 152 -1.09 -7.90 -13.60
N LEU A 153 -0.80 -8.94 -12.82
CA LEU A 153 -1.42 -10.26 -12.97
C LEU A 153 -2.95 -10.17 -12.88
N GLN A 154 -3.46 -9.47 -11.87
CA GLN A 154 -4.89 -9.30 -11.67
C GLN A 154 -5.56 -8.58 -12.86
N ALA A 155 -4.95 -7.52 -13.37
CA ALA A 155 -5.45 -6.81 -14.54
C ALA A 155 -5.47 -7.70 -15.80
N GLN A 156 -4.41 -8.45 -16.05
CA GLN A 156 -4.34 -9.37 -17.20
C GLN A 156 -5.38 -10.49 -17.11
N ILE A 157 -5.63 -11.02 -15.91
CA ILE A 157 -6.68 -12.02 -15.67
C ILE A 157 -8.06 -11.39 -15.97
N HIS A 158 -8.31 -10.19 -15.47
CA HIS A 158 -9.59 -9.50 -15.67
C HIS A 158 -9.88 -9.26 -17.16
N LEU A 159 -8.85 -8.89 -17.91
CA LEU A 159 -8.95 -8.65 -19.36
C LEU A 159 -8.92 -9.94 -20.20
N GLY A 160 -8.70 -11.10 -19.60
CA GLY A 160 -8.65 -12.39 -20.30
C GLY A 160 -7.38 -12.61 -21.13
N ASN A 161 -6.29 -11.91 -20.84
CA ASN A 161 -5.03 -11.97 -21.59
C ASN A 161 -4.15 -13.16 -21.13
N VAL A 162 -4.54 -14.38 -21.49
CA VAL A 162 -3.94 -15.65 -21.00
C VAL A 162 -2.42 -15.70 -21.19
N ASP A 163 -1.92 -15.28 -22.36
CA ASP A 163 -0.47 -15.31 -22.63
C ASP A 163 0.32 -14.38 -21.70
N GLN A 164 -0.23 -13.22 -21.40
CA GLN A 164 0.38 -12.28 -20.45
C GLN A 164 0.35 -12.79 -19.01
N VAL A 165 -0.75 -13.45 -18.64
CA VAL A 165 -0.87 -14.13 -17.33
C VAL A 165 0.23 -15.17 -17.16
N ALA A 166 0.43 -16.04 -18.17
CA ALA A 166 1.49 -17.05 -18.14
C ALA A 166 2.88 -16.41 -17.98
N GLY A 167 3.18 -15.35 -18.76
CA GLY A 167 4.44 -14.64 -18.68
C GLY A 167 4.71 -14.02 -17.31
N ILE A 168 3.69 -13.44 -16.66
CA ILE A 168 3.85 -12.89 -15.30
C ILE A 168 4.03 -14.01 -14.28
N MET A 169 3.29 -15.09 -14.39
CA MET A 169 3.44 -16.24 -13.50
C MET A 169 4.85 -16.83 -13.55
N ASP A 170 5.46 -16.91 -14.74
CA ASP A 170 6.85 -17.32 -14.90
C ASP A 170 7.81 -16.37 -14.17
N GLN A 171 7.55 -15.06 -14.17
CA GLN A 171 8.36 -14.08 -13.42
C GLN A 171 8.22 -14.24 -11.89
N ILE A 172 7.00 -14.51 -11.41
CA ILE A 172 6.73 -14.69 -9.97
C ILE A 172 7.36 -15.97 -9.44
N THR A 173 7.42 -17.02 -10.24
CA THR A 173 7.89 -18.34 -9.81
C THR A 173 9.39 -18.58 -10.00
N GLN A 174 10.10 -17.65 -10.65
CA GLN A 174 11.55 -17.74 -10.73
C GLN A 174 12.19 -17.43 -9.38
N PRO A 175 13.14 -18.28 -8.93
CA PRO A 175 13.82 -18.11 -7.65
C PRO A 175 14.78 -16.90 -7.64
#